data_8345e4b38fbd3300fc76e2de82f62254
#
_entry.id   8345e4b38fbd3300fc76e2de82f62254
#
_cell.length_a   1.000
_cell.length_b   1.000
_cell.length_c   1.000
_cell.angle_alpha   90.00
_cell.angle_beta   90.00
_cell.angle_gamma   90.00
#
_symmetry.space_group_name_H-M   'P 1'
#
loop_
_entity.id
_entity.type
_entity.pdbx_description
1 polymer ?
#
loop_
_entity_poly.entity_id
_entity_poly.type
_entity_poly.pdbx_seq_one_letter_code
_entity_poly.pdbx_strand_id
1 'polypeptide(L)'
;RQAKLEVLEGMTPQGMLLLNGDDTLLRCLDMTPKQRITYFGCSEGCDVRALDVSQADSILRFRVEAGRLTFPVEMKLEGEHYVADALAAVTVGLKLGVTPEHIRKALDEFQNMSGRQEIFEAKGCTIINDCYNAGPESMAAALNVLGNRPGRHLAVLGEMLELGDCAQAEHYK
;
A
#
# COMPACT_ATOMS: atom_id res chain seq x y z
N ARG A 1 -6.40 -13.22 -9.98
CA ARG A 1 -5.67 -12.50 -11.06
C ARG A 1 -6.61 -12.14 -12.20
N GLN A 2 -7.27 -13.13 -12.83
CA GLN A 2 -8.12 -12.88 -14.00
C GLN A 2 -9.24 -11.87 -13.70
N ALA A 3 -9.93 -12.00 -12.57
CA ALA A 3 -11.00 -11.09 -12.15
C ALA A 3 -10.56 -9.62 -12.06
N LYS A 4 -9.33 -9.35 -11.59
CA LYS A 4 -8.80 -7.98 -11.54
C LYS A 4 -8.53 -7.39 -12.92
N LEU A 5 -8.26 -8.23 -13.93
CA LEU A 5 -7.97 -7.79 -15.30
C LEU A 5 -9.26 -7.53 -16.11
N GLU A 6 -10.41 -8.00 -15.64
CA GLU A 6 -11.71 -7.70 -16.27
C GLU A 6 -12.02 -6.19 -16.33
N VAL A 7 -11.36 -5.39 -15.45
CA VAL A 7 -11.45 -3.92 -15.52
C VAL A 7 -11.04 -3.38 -16.90
N LEU A 8 -10.14 -4.08 -17.60
CA LEU A 8 -9.67 -3.68 -18.92
C LEU A 8 -10.76 -3.76 -20.01
N GLU A 9 -11.74 -4.62 -19.84
CA GLU A 9 -12.86 -4.80 -20.78
C GLU A 9 -13.77 -3.56 -20.79
N GLY A 10 -13.91 -2.90 -19.62
CA GLY A 10 -14.68 -1.67 -19.46
C GLY A 10 -13.90 -0.37 -19.70
N MET A 11 -12.59 -0.44 -19.92
CA MET A 11 -11.77 0.75 -20.09
C MET A 11 -11.84 1.33 -21.49
N THR A 12 -11.93 2.66 -21.58
CA THR A 12 -11.82 3.37 -22.87
C THR A 12 -10.38 3.34 -23.39
N PRO A 13 -10.14 3.53 -24.70
CA PRO A 13 -8.78 3.61 -25.26
C PRO A 13 -7.90 4.72 -24.65
N GLN A 14 -8.54 5.77 -24.10
CA GLN A 14 -7.87 6.90 -23.43
C GLN A 14 -7.65 6.64 -21.95
N GLY A 15 -8.16 5.53 -21.40
CA GLY A 15 -7.98 5.14 -20.01
C GLY A 15 -6.50 4.98 -19.66
N MET A 16 -6.15 5.28 -18.41
CA MET A 16 -4.82 5.05 -17.85
C MET A 16 -4.87 3.80 -16.97
N LEU A 17 -3.93 2.91 -17.17
CA LEU A 17 -3.75 1.72 -16.34
C LEU A 17 -2.55 1.95 -15.41
N LEU A 18 -2.81 1.96 -14.11
CA LEU A 18 -1.77 2.09 -13.09
C LEU A 18 -1.59 0.73 -12.42
N LEU A 19 -0.37 0.22 -12.42
CA LEU A 19 -0.05 -1.11 -11.90
C LEU A 19 1.05 -1.02 -10.85
N ASN A 20 0.90 -1.80 -9.78
CA ASN A 20 1.99 -2.02 -8.84
C ASN A 20 3.10 -2.81 -9.52
N GLY A 21 4.25 -2.16 -9.74
CA GLY A 21 5.41 -2.75 -10.39
C GLY A 21 6.23 -3.66 -9.48
N ASP A 22 5.95 -3.68 -8.17
CA ASP A 22 6.56 -4.61 -7.23
C ASP A 22 5.82 -5.95 -7.20
N ASP A 23 4.58 -5.99 -7.72
CA ASP A 23 3.84 -7.24 -7.93
C ASP A 23 4.34 -7.94 -9.21
N THR A 24 5.07 -9.03 -9.02
CA THR A 24 5.65 -9.82 -10.12
C THR A 24 4.58 -10.38 -11.07
N LEU A 25 3.38 -10.66 -10.57
CA LEU A 25 2.26 -11.16 -11.39
C LEU A 25 1.70 -10.07 -12.29
N LEU A 26 1.68 -8.82 -11.82
CA LEU A 26 1.25 -7.67 -12.62
C LEU A 26 2.34 -7.24 -13.62
N ARG A 27 3.61 -7.36 -13.24
CA ARG A 27 4.73 -6.99 -14.10
C ARG A 27 4.96 -7.96 -15.26
N CYS A 28 4.70 -9.26 -15.05
CA CYS A 28 4.84 -10.32 -16.04
C CYS A 28 3.54 -10.57 -16.81
N LEU A 29 2.63 -9.61 -16.89
CA LEU A 29 1.45 -9.72 -17.72
C LEU A 29 1.89 -9.68 -19.19
N ASP A 30 1.72 -10.81 -19.89
CA ASP A 30 1.82 -10.87 -21.36
C ASP A 30 0.54 -10.24 -21.95
N MET A 31 0.53 -8.92 -21.94
CA MET A 31 -0.57 -8.09 -22.41
C MET A 31 -0.01 -6.93 -23.23
N THR A 32 -0.62 -6.69 -24.36
CA THR A 32 -0.51 -5.42 -25.09
C THR A 32 -1.81 -4.64 -24.88
N PRO A 33 -2.01 -3.98 -23.72
CA PRO A 33 -3.21 -3.19 -23.52
C PRO A 33 -3.22 -2.03 -24.51
N LYS A 34 -4.41 -1.67 -24.97
CA LYS A 34 -4.60 -0.48 -25.84
C LYS A 34 -4.32 0.82 -25.03
N GLN A 35 -4.38 0.72 -23.71
CA GLN A 35 -4.22 1.82 -22.78
C GLN A 35 -2.72 2.02 -22.43
N ARG A 36 -2.40 3.25 -22.02
CA ARG A 36 -1.07 3.56 -21.49
C ARG A 36 -0.92 2.99 -20.09
N ILE A 37 0.10 2.14 -19.88
CA ILE A 37 0.47 1.64 -18.57
C ILE A 37 1.41 2.63 -17.88
N THR A 38 1.25 2.80 -16.57
CA THR A 38 2.20 3.46 -15.68
C THR A 38 2.43 2.54 -14.48
N TYR A 39 3.69 2.20 -14.22
CA TYR A 39 4.07 1.38 -13.08
C TYR A 39 4.48 2.27 -11.90
N PHE A 40 4.00 1.93 -10.71
CA PHE A 40 4.46 2.52 -9.46
C PHE A 40 5.01 1.42 -8.53
N GLY A 41 5.96 1.76 -7.66
CA GLY A 41 6.56 0.81 -6.71
C GLY A 41 7.96 1.23 -6.25
N CYS A 42 8.63 0.36 -5.51
CA CYS A 42 10.01 0.55 -5.06
C CYS A 42 11.04 0.00 -6.06
N SER A 43 10.63 -0.96 -6.89
CA SER A 43 11.50 -1.66 -7.82
C SER A 43 12.00 -0.77 -8.96
N GLU A 44 13.18 -1.12 -9.49
CA GLU A 44 13.70 -0.50 -10.70
C GLU A 44 12.76 -0.66 -11.90
N GLY A 45 12.70 0.39 -12.74
CA GLY A 45 11.85 0.42 -13.92
C GLY A 45 10.39 0.75 -13.63
N CYS A 46 10.02 1.17 -12.41
CA CYS A 46 8.75 1.87 -12.15
C CYS A 46 8.83 3.33 -12.61
N ASP A 47 7.73 3.84 -13.15
CA ASP A 47 7.63 5.25 -13.61
C ASP A 47 7.53 6.23 -12.43
N VAL A 48 6.93 5.77 -11.33
CA VAL A 48 6.84 6.49 -10.05
C VAL A 48 7.40 5.58 -8.95
N ARG A 49 8.50 5.99 -8.34
CA ARG A 49 9.24 5.17 -7.37
C ARG A 49 9.29 5.79 -5.99
N ALA A 50 9.29 4.93 -4.96
CA ALA A 50 9.75 5.31 -3.64
C ALA A 50 11.22 4.90 -3.45
N LEU A 51 12.01 5.81 -2.97
CA LEU A 51 13.42 5.64 -2.60
C LEU A 51 13.61 6.04 -1.15
N ASP A 52 14.66 5.52 -0.51
CA ASP A 52 15.07 5.90 0.86
C ASP A 52 13.93 5.68 1.88
N VAL A 53 13.18 4.58 1.74
CA VAL A 53 12.08 4.24 2.65
C VAL A 53 12.63 4.01 4.06
N SER A 54 12.03 4.65 5.04
CA SER A 54 12.38 4.51 6.44
C SER A 54 11.17 4.69 7.35
N GLN A 55 11.16 3.94 8.45
CA GLN A 55 10.15 4.02 9.50
C GLN A 55 10.82 4.37 10.82
N ALA A 56 10.46 5.49 11.41
CA ALA A 56 10.93 5.90 12.73
C ALA A 56 9.86 6.78 13.42
N ASP A 57 9.73 6.63 14.74
CA ASP A 57 8.83 7.44 15.58
C ASP A 57 7.38 7.50 15.04
N SER A 58 6.85 6.36 14.59
CA SER A 58 5.51 6.24 13.97
C SER A 58 5.33 7.11 12.73
N ILE A 59 6.42 7.49 12.07
CA ILE A 59 6.42 8.27 10.83
C ILE A 59 7.09 7.45 9.73
N LEU A 60 6.35 7.22 8.66
CA LEU A 60 6.85 6.64 7.42
C LEU A 60 7.40 7.76 6.53
N ARG A 61 8.65 7.63 6.10
CA ARG A 61 9.33 8.60 5.23
C ARG A 61 9.86 7.91 3.99
N PHE A 62 9.73 8.57 2.87
CA PHE A 62 10.35 8.13 1.62
C PHE A 62 10.48 9.30 0.65
N ARG A 63 11.25 9.10 -0.40
CA ARG A 63 11.41 10.07 -1.47
C ARG A 63 10.74 9.55 -2.74
N VAL A 64 9.82 10.32 -3.30
CA VAL A 64 9.20 10.02 -4.59
C VAL A 64 10.11 10.48 -5.72
N GLU A 65 10.29 9.61 -6.71
CA GLU A 65 10.90 9.93 -8.01
C GLU A 65 9.90 9.63 -9.12
N ALA A 66 9.61 10.62 -9.96
CA ALA A 66 8.67 10.50 -11.08
C ALA A 66 9.18 11.32 -12.28
N GLY A 67 9.93 10.69 -13.17
CA GLY A 67 10.59 11.35 -14.29
C GLY A 67 11.62 12.37 -13.80
N ARG A 68 11.33 13.67 -13.99
CA ARG A 68 12.21 14.77 -13.51
C ARG A 68 11.79 15.33 -12.15
N LEU A 69 10.67 14.88 -11.62
CA LEU A 69 10.19 15.30 -10.31
C LEU A 69 10.81 14.45 -9.23
N THR A 70 11.23 15.08 -8.16
CA THR A 70 11.70 14.41 -6.94
C THR A 70 11.23 15.22 -5.74
N PHE A 71 10.57 14.57 -4.77
CA PHE A 71 10.11 15.22 -3.56
C PHE A 71 10.00 14.24 -2.39
N PRO A 72 10.23 14.71 -1.13
CA PRO A 72 10.06 13.89 0.06
C PRO A 72 8.58 13.75 0.42
N VAL A 73 8.25 12.63 1.05
CA VAL A 73 6.94 12.34 1.64
C VAL A 73 7.13 11.90 3.07
N GLU A 74 6.28 12.41 3.96
CA GLU A 74 6.13 11.97 5.33
C GLU A 74 4.68 11.63 5.59
N MET A 75 4.42 10.49 6.27
CA MET A 75 3.09 10.05 6.66
C MET A 75 3.11 9.60 8.11
N LYS A 76 2.12 9.99 8.90
CA LYS A 76 1.99 9.61 10.31
C LYS A 76 1.33 8.23 10.43
N LEU A 77 1.97 7.24 9.84
CA LEU A 77 1.53 5.85 9.76
C LEU A 77 2.67 4.91 10.13
N GLU A 78 2.31 3.71 10.56
CA GLU A 78 3.26 2.65 10.86
C GLU A 78 3.10 1.49 9.88
N GLY A 79 4.18 1.16 9.20
CA GLY A 79 4.29 0.04 8.28
C GLY A 79 4.65 0.45 6.86
N GLU A 80 5.69 -0.21 6.34
CA GLU A 80 6.21 0.07 4.99
C GLU A 80 5.22 -0.32 3.88
N HIS A 81 4.23 -1.16 4.18
CA HIS A 81 3.18 -1.54 3.21
C HIS A 81 2.37 -0.34 2.70
N TYR A 82 2.26 0.74 3.50
CA TYR A 82 1.61 1.99 3.07
C TYR A 82 2.36 2.73 1.95
N VAL A 83 3.62 2.39 1.69
CA VAL A 83 4.37 3.00 0.57
C VAL A 83 3.69 2.71 -0.76
N ALA A 84 3.24 1.47 -0.99
CA ALA A 84 2.56 1.09 -2.23
C ALA A 84 1.24 1.86 -2.41
N ASP A 85 0.44 1.99 -1.34
CA ASP A 85 -0.82 2.72 -1.37
C ASP A 85 -0.60 4.22 -1.61
N ALA A 86 0.41 4.80 -0.93
CA ALA A 86 0.81 6.19 -1.14
C ALA A 86 1.29 6.44 -2.57
N LEU A 87 2.12 5.55 -3.13
CA LEU A 87 2.59 5.66 -4.51
C LEU A 87 1.46 5.55 -5.53
N ALA A 88 0.45 4.70 -5.27
CA ALA A 88 -0.76 4.64 -6.09
C ALA A 88 -1.47 6.00 -6.10
N ALA A 89 -1.70 6.60 -4.93
CA ALA A 89 -2.32 7.91 -4.79
C ALA A 89 -1.47 9.03 -5.44
N VAL A 90 -0.15 9.04 -5.20
CA VAL A 90 0.80 9.96 -5.86
C VAL A 90 0.69 9.85 -7.37
N THR A 91 0.70 8.63 -7.91
CA THR A 91 0.66 8.38 -9.36
C THR A 91 -0.62 8.93 -9.97
N VAL A 92 -1.78 8.67 -9.33
CA VAL A 92 -3.06 9.24 -9.75
C VAL A 92 -3.01 10.77 -9.70
N GLY A 93 -2.56 11.35 -8.59
CA GLY A 93 -2.47 12.80 -8.40
C GLY A 93 -1.62 13.46 -9.48
N LEU A 94 -0.41 12.95 -9.74
CA LEU A 94 0.48 13.50 -10.78
C LEU A 94 -0.13 13.38 -12.18
N LYS A 95 -0.81 12.27 -12.49
CA LYS A 95 -1.50 12.10 -13.78
C LYS A 95 -2.68 13.04 -13.98
N LEU A 96 -3.32 13.45 -12.90
CA LEU A 96 -4.39 14.44 -12.91
C LEU A 96 -3.90 15.88 -12.79
N GLY A 97 -2.59 16.12 -12.74
CA GLY A 97 -1.98 17.46 -12.69
C GLY A 97 -1.97 18.09 -11.29
N VAL A 98 -2.15 17.27 -10.23
CA VAL A 98 -1.98 17.76 -8.85
C VAL A 98 -0.51 18.02 -8.59
N THR A 99 -0.20 19.17 -7.98
CA THR A 99 1.20 19.55 -7.71
C THR A 99 1.81 18.70 -6.59
N PRO A 100 3.14 18.49 -6.58
CA PRO A 100 3.82 17.77 -5.51
C PRO A 100 3.54 18.31 -4.11
N GLU A 101 3.38 19.64 -3.97
CA GLU A 101 3.07 20.29 -2.69
C GLU A 101 1.71 19.86 -2.15
N HIS A 102 0.69 19.83 -3.01
CA HIS A 102 -0.65 19.38 -2.61
C HIS A 102 -0.68 17.88 -2.29
N ILE A 103 0.04 17.06 -3.07
CA ILE A 103 0.18 15.63 -2.82
C ILE A 103 0.82 15.40 -1.44
N ARG A 104 1.96 16.06 -1.16
CA ARG A 104 2.66 15.95 0.11
C ARG A 104 1.76 16.34 1.29
N LYS A 105 1.06 17.47 1.17
CA LYS A 105 0.15 17.93 2.20
C LYS A 105 -0.95 16.90 2.47
N ALA A 106 -1.58 16.36 1.44
CA ALA A 106 -2.62 15.37 1.59
C ALA A 106 -2.12 14.08 2.25
N LEU A 107 -0.88 13.64 1.96
CA LEU A 107 -0.28 12.46 2.58
C LEU A 107 0.14 12.71 4.04
N ASP A 108 0.66 13.89 4.40
CA ASP A 108 0.98 14.26 5.80
C ASP A 108 -0.29 14.37 6.67
N GLU A 109 -1.39 14.83 6.10
CA GLU A 109 -2.68 14.96 6.78
C GLU A 109 -3.51 13.66 6.77
N PHE A 110 -3.07 12.63 6.04
CA PHE A 110 -3.81 11.37 5.93
C PHE A 110 -3.87 10.64 7.27
N GLN A 111 -5.04 10.12 7.58
CA GLN A 111 -5.31 9.29 8.77
C GLN A 111 -6.02 8.03 8.36
N ASN A 112 -5.69 6.93 9.01
CA ASN A 112 -6.38 5.66 8.81
C ASN A 112 -7.85 5.77 9.22
N MET A 113 -8.70 5.06 8.49
CA MET A 113 -10.09 4.88 8.89
C MET A 113 -10.17 3.92 10.08
N SER A 114 -11.24 4.04 10.87
CA SER A 114 -11.50 3.11 11.98
C SER A 114 -11.52 1.65 11.50
N GLY A 115 -10.85 0.78 12.27
CA GLY A 115 -10.68 -0.63 11.90
C GLY A 115 -9.65 -0.91 10.81
N ARG A 116 -8.89 0.10 10.37
CA ARG A 116 -7.77 -0.02 9.44
C ARG A 116 -6.49 0.44 10.13
N GLN A 117 -5.84 -0.45 10.87
CA GLN A 117 -4.64 -0.17 11.66
C GLN A 117 -4.77 1.12 12.51
N GLU A 118 -5.94 1.30 13.12
CA GLU A 118 -6.23 2.41 14.03
C GLU A 118 -5.47 2.18 15.34
N ILE A 119 -4.55 3.09 15.69
CA ILE A 119 -3.68 2.94 16.86
C ILE A 119 -4.13 3.93 17.94
N PHE A 120 -4.41 3.42 19.13
CA PHE A 120 -4.81 4.24 20.28
C PHE A 120 -4.40 3.62 21.61
N GLU A 121 -4.38 4.45 22.66
CA GLU A 121 -4.06 4.03 24.02
C GLU A 121 -5.33 3.77 24.84
N ALA A 122 -5.38 2.62 25.51
CA ALA A 122 -6.46 2.29 26.44
C ALA A 122 -5.93 1.48 27.63
N LYS A 123 -6.24 1.94 28.85
CA LYS A 123 -5.88 1.26 30.11
C LYS A 123 -4.39 0.90 30.22
N GLY A 124 -3.52 1.76 29.71
CA GLY A 124 -2.06 1.55 29.71
C GLY A 124 -1.54 0.54 28.69
N CYS A 125 -2.38 0.18 27.72
CA CYS A 125 -2.00 -0.66 26.58
C CYS A 125 -2.17 0.12 25.29
N THR A 126 -1.22 -0.03 24.36
CA THR A 126 -1.41 0.40 22.98
C THR A 126 -2.25 -0.63 22.24
N ILE A 127 -3.34 -0.21 21.65
CA ILE A 127 -4.24 -1.06 20.86
C ILE A 127 -4.05 -0.73 19.37
N ILE A 128 -3.84 -1.76 18.56
CA ILE A 128 -3.85 -1.69 17.10
C ILE A 128 -5.13 -2.38 16.64
N ASN A 129 -6.10 -1.58 16.19
CA ASN A 129 -7.38 -2.08 15.67
C ASN A 129 -7.33 -2.15 14.15
N ASP A 130 -7.23 -3.38 13.62
CA ASP A 130 -7.15 -3.67 12.18
C ASP A 130 -8.18 -4.75 11.79
N CYS A 131 -9.42 -4.59 12.26
CA CYS A 131 -10.44 -5.61 12.20
C CYS A 131 -11.39 -5.53 11.00
N TYR A 132 -11.18 -4.61 10.05
CA TYR A 132 -12.08 -4.42 8.92
C TYR A 132 -12.11 -5.62 7.98
N ASN A 133 -10.94 -6.18 7.65
CA ASN A 133 -10.79 -7.36 6.82
C ASN A 133 -9.45 -8.04 7.12
N ALA A 134 -9.33 -9.32 6.81
CA ALA A 134 -8.10 -10.09 6.99
C ALA A 134 -7.74 -10.85 5.70
N GLY A 135 -6.50 -10.71 5.29
CA GLY A 135 -5.91 -11.46 4.20
C GLY A 135 -4.44 -11.79 4.51
N PRO A 136 -3.82 -12.75 3.83
CA PRO A 136 -2.47 -13.20 4.18
C PRO A 136 -1.43 -12.08 4.23
N GLU A 137 -1.41 -11.21 3.23
CA GLU A 137 -0.45 -10.11 3.14
C GLU A 137 -0.73 -9.02 4.18
N SER A 138 -1.99 -8.62 4.37
CA SER A 138 -2.35 -7.60 5.35
C SER A 138 -2.16 -8.10 6.78
N MET A 139 -2.44 -9.36 7.06
CA MET A 139 -2.20 -9.99 8.36
C MET A 139 -0.70 -10.01 8.69
N ALA A 140 0.14 -10.42 7.74
CA ALA A 140 1.59 -10.38 7.91
C ALA A 140 2.10 -8.95 8.16
N ALA A 141 1.59 -7.96 7.43
CA ALA A 141 1.94 -6.56 7.62
C ALA A 141 1.54 -6.05 9.02
N ALA A 142 0.33 -6.35 9.48
CA ALA A 142 -0.14 -5.97 10.81
C ALA A 142 0.67 -6.62 11.94
N LEU A 143 1.02 -7.91 11.80
CA LEU A 143 1.88 -8.61 12.75
C LEU A 143 3.31 -8.05 12.77
N ASN A 144 3.85 -7.62 11.63
CA ASN A 144 5.15 -6.94 11.58
C ASN A 144 5.11 -5.60 12.32
N VAL A 145 4.05 -4.81 12.15
CA VAL A 145 3.88 -3.55 12.90
C VAL A 145 3.82 -3.83 14.41
N LEU A 146 3.05 -4.82 14.83
CA LEU A 146 2.98 -5.23 16.23
C LEU A 146 4.34 -5.69 16.75
N GLY A 147 5.05 -6.53 15.99
CA GLY A 147 6.36 -7.09 16.38
C GLY A 147 7.46 -6.06 16.54
N ASN A 148 7.39 -4.93 15.83
CA ASN A 148 8.37 -3.84 15.91
C ASN A 148 8.13 -2.90 17.10
N ARG A 149 7.03 -3.04 17.83
CA ARG A 149 6.75 -2.21 19.00
C ARG A 149 7.47 -2.74 20.25
N PRO A 150 7.83 -1.87 21.20
CA PRO A 150 8.43 -2.31 22.46
C PRO A 150 7.39 -2.99 23.37
N GLY A 151 7.84 -3.90 24.22
CA GLY A 151 7.05 -4.48 25.29
C GLY A 151 6.49 -5.86 24.99
N ARG A 152 5.46 -6.25 25.75
CA ARG A 152 4.75 -7.53 25.55
C ARG A 152 3.67 -7.39 24.49
N HIS A 153 3.67 -8.29 23.53
CA HIS A 153 2.68 -8.29 22.44
C HIS A 153 1.61 -9.36 22.68
N LEU A 154 0.38 -9.01 22.33
CA LEU A 154 -0.76 -9.91 22.29
C LEU A 154 -1.50 -9.68 20.98
N ALA A 155 -1.70 -10.72 20.18
CA ALA A 155 -2.49 -10.67 18.97
C ALA A 155 -3.81 -11.44 19.17
N VAL A 156 -4.93 -10.83 18.74
CA VAL A 156 -6.23 -11.48 18.64
C VAL A 156 -6.58 -11.53 17.15
N LEU A 157 -6.52 -12.72 16.58
CA LEU A 157 -6.63 -12.91 15.13
C LEU A 157 -7.98 -13.54 14.81
N GLY A 158 -8.66 -13.00 13.81
CA GLY A 158 -9.84 -13.59 13.20
C GLY A 158 -9.49 -14.50 12.03
N GLU A 159 -10.50 -15.14 11.47
CA GLU A 159 -10.37 -15.98 10.29
C GLU A 159 -10.14 -15.11 9.04
N MET A 160 -9.26 -15.58 8.14
CA MET A 160 -9.12 -15.02 6.80
C MET A 160 -10.09 -15.71 5.86
N LEU A 161 -11.05 -14.95 5.33
CA LEU A 161 -12.09 -15.44 4.43
C LEU A 161 -11.64 -15.39 2.96
N GLU A 162 -12.41 -16.00 2.07
CA GLU A 162 -12.24 -15.96 0.60
C GLU A 162 -10.94 -16.56 0.06
N LEU A 163 -10.25 -17.40 0.83
CA LEU A 163 -8.99 -18.03 0.42
C LEU A 163 -9.19 -19.33 -0.39
N GLY A 164 -10.41 -19.85 -0.48
CA GLY A 164 -10.68 -21.09 -1.22
C GLY A 164 -9.83 -22.25 -0.74
N ASP A 165 -9.27 -23.02 -1.68
CA ASP A 165 -8.45 -24.21 -1.37
C ASP A 165 -7.14 -23.89 -0.65
N CYS A 166 -6.69 -22.64 -0.65
CA CYS A 166 -5.47 -22.19 0.03
C CYS A 166 -5.69 -21.86 1.51
N ALA A 167 -6.95 -21.84 2.01
CA ALA A 167 -7.28 -21.34 3.34
C ALA A 167 -6.46 -22.00 4.45
N GLN A 168 -6.39 -23.31 4.47
CA GLN A 168 -5.63 -24.04 5.49
C GLN A 168 -4.14 -23.68 5.47
N ALA A 169 -3.54 -23.66 4.30
CA ALA A 169 -2.11 -23.37 4.14
C ALA A 169 -1.77 -21.93 4.56
N GLU A 170 -2.63 -20.97 4.25
CA GLU A 170 -2.41 -19.56 4.60
C GLU A 170 -2.59 -19.29 6.09
N HIS A 171 -3.49 -19.99 6.78
CA HIS A 171 -3.64 -19.86 8.25
C HIS A 171 -2.52 -20.55 9.05
N TYR A 172 -1.70 -21.41 8.43
CA TYR A 172 -0.57 -22.06 9.08
C TYR A 172 0.79 -21.39 8.82
N LYS A 173 0.83 -20.33 8.03
CA LYS A 173 2.05 -19.53 7.83
C LYS A 173 2.28 -18.58 8.99
#